data_3aa7560f415994ff6d98cfb7893ea27c
#
_entry.id   3aa7560f415994ff6d98cfb7893ea27c
#
_cell.length_a   1.000
_cell.length_b   1.000
_cell.length_c   1.000
_cell.angle_alpha   90.00
_cell.angle_beta   90.00
_cell.angle_gamma   90.00
#
_symmetry.space_group_name_H-M   'P 1'
#
loop_
_entity.id
_entity.type
_entity.pdbx_description
1 polymer ?
#
loop_
_entity_poly.entity_id
_entity_poly.type
_entity_poly.pdbx_seq_one_letter_code
_entity_poly.pdbx_strand_id
1 'polypeptide(L)'
;MSDTVLETENVAVTYTGERRVEAVKGIDLSFPENRLTAIIGPSGCGKSTYLKALDRLHDIQPNVEVTGEVYLRGEPVYDTDEPAPELRRRIGYVPQDPTPLPLSIYENVAYGLRIHGLHDSSEDLDNRVERYLRQVDLWDEVADRLDAPAAGLSTGQIQRLCLARSLAVEPDVLLCDEVTSALDPLSAENVEETLAGLAEEYTIVMVTHSMDQARRLADEVVFLYLGEVVEANDVRSFFEDPQHDRTKRFVSGPGTPDTLESDGSKPVTGDASESVAEAGSDTAATNST
;
A
#
# COMPACT_ATOMS: atom_id res chain seq x y z
N MET A 1 -23.21 -3.08 -13.96
CA MET A 1 -22.13 -2.09 -13.90
C MET A 1 -21.59 -2.25 -12.49
N SER A 2 -20.33 -2.64 -12.29
CA SER A 2 -19.75 -2.64 -10.93
C SER A 2 -19.63 -1.18 -10.51
N ASP A 3 -20.08 -0.85 -9.29
CA ASP A 3 -19.94 0.50 -8.78
C ASP A 3 -18.45 0.79 -8.54
N THR A 4 -17.99 1.93 -9.04
CA THR A 4 -16.61 2.41 -8.80
C THR A 4 -16.52 2.97 -7.39
N VAL A 5 -15.56 2.48 -6.60
CA VAL A 5 -15.36 2.95 -5.22
C VAL A 5 -14.31 4.04 -5.15
N LEU A 6 -13.21 3.87 -5.88
CA LEU A 6 -12.13 4.84 -5.93
C LEU A 6 -11.85 5.19 -7.40
N GLU A 7 -11.69 6.47 -7.70
CA GLU A 7 -11.45 6.97 -9.05
C GLU A 7 -10.40 8.08 -9.05
N THR A 8 -9.60 8.14 -10.09
CA THR A 8 -8.59 9.19 -10.28
C THR A 8 -8.74 9.85 -11.64
N GLU A 9 -8.62 11.18 -11.66
CA GLU A 9 -8.64 12.00 -12.86
C GLU A 9 -7.38 12.84 -12.93
N ASN A 10 -6.53 12.56 -13.91
CA ASN A 10 -5.28 13.28 -14.20
C ASN A 10 -4.37 13.46 -12.98
N VAL A 11 -4.29 12.41 -12.11
CA VAL A 11 -3.46 12.49 -10.91
C VAL A 11 -1.99 12.49 -11.27
N ALA A 12 -1.28 13.55 -10.84
CA ALA A 12 0.16 13.66 -10.99
C ALA A 12 0.83 13.97 -9.65
N VAL A 13 2.05 13.45 -9.45
CA VAL A 13 2.83 13.66 -8.23
C VAL A 13 4.24 14.11 -8.60
N THR A 14 4.63 15.27 -8.08
CA THR A 14 5.93 15.86 -8.31
C THR A 14 6.69 16.06 -7.00
N TYR A 15 7.91 15.55 -6.92
CA TYR A 15 8.87 15.88 -5.86
C TYR A 15 9.60 17.18 -6.22
N THR A 16 9.56 18.18 -5.31
CA THR A 16 10.08 19.55 -5.55
C THR A 16 11.37 19.83 -4.77
N GLY A 17 12.22 18.80 -4.51
CA GLY A 17 13.50 18.95 -3.83
C GLY A 17 14.57 19.65 -4.68
N GLU A 18 15.86 19.28 -4.52
CA GLU A 18 16.98 19.84 -5.31
C GLU A 18 16.77 19.69 -6.82
N ARG A 19 16.07 18.64 -7.24
CA ARG A 19 15.60 18.42 -8.61
C ARG A 19 14.10 18.20 -8.59
N ARG A 20 13.39 18.81 -9.52
CA ARG A 20 11.98 18.52 -9.76
C ARG A 20 11.88 17.16 -10.48
N VAL A 21 11.17 16.21 -9.86
CA VAL A 21 10.94 14.87 -10.43
C VAL A 21 9.45 14.62 -10.47
N GLU A 22 8.90 14.49 -11.65
CA GLU A 22 7.52 14.10 -11.88
C GLU A 22 7.44 12.56 -11.83
N ALA A 23 7.08 12.04 -10.67
CA ALA A 23 7.06 10.61 -10.39
C ALA A 23 5.79 9.91 -10.89
N VAL A 24 4.68 10.66 -10.99
CA VAL A 24 3.38 10.24 -11.52
C VAL A 24 2.90 11.32 -12.46
N LYS A 25 2.37 10.95 -13.64
CA LYS A 25 2.14 11.87 -14.75
C LYS A 25 0.73 11.72 -15.33
N GLY A 26 -0.27 12.27 -14.63
CA GLY A 26 -1.64 12.31 -15.13
C GLY A 26 -2.26 10.91 -15.27
N ILE A 27 -2.51 10.24 -14.15
CA ILE A 27 -3.13 8.90 -14.11
C ILE A 27 -4.64 9.03 -13.96
N ASP A 28 -5.35 8.37 -14.88
CA ASP A 28 -6.79 8.15 -14.87
C ASP A 28 -7.06 6.66 -14.65
N LEU A 29 -7.63 6.29 -13.51
CA LEU A 29 -7.98 4.91 -13.16
C LEU A 29 -9.27 4.87 -12.36
N SER A 30 -10.01 3.76 -12.50
CA SER A 30 -11.21 3.46 -11.72
C SER A 30 -11.04 2.10 -11.06
N PHE A 31 -11.35 2.02 -9.78
CA PHE A 31 -11.24 0.80 -8.98
C PHE A 31 -12.65 0.31 -8.61
N PRO A 32 -13.09 -0.83 -9.17
CA PRO A 32 -14.41 -1.39 -8.90
C PRO A 32 -14.54 -1.94 -7.48
N GLU A 33 -15.77 -1.90 -6.95
CA GLU A 33 -16.08 -2.43 -5.61
C GLU A 33 -15.83 -3.95 -5.53
N ASN A 34 -15.29 -4.39 -4.37
CA ASN A 34 -15.02 -5.80 -4.05
C ASN A 34 -14.20 -6.50 -5.14
N ARG A 35 -13.12 -5.84 -5.55
CA ARG A 35 -12.14 -6.39 -6.48
C ARG A 35 -10.73 -6.08 -6.02
N LEU A 36 -9.81 -6.94 -6.41
CA LEU A 36 -8.38 -6.72 -6.24
C LEU A 36 -7.77 -6.24 -7.54
N THR A 37 -7.30 -4.99 -7.54
CA THR A 37 -6.52 -4.43 -8.65
C THR A 37 -5.03 -4.44 -8.30
N ALA A 38 -4.20 -5.10 -9.10
CA ALA A 38 -2.75 -5.11 -8.94
C ALA A 38 -2.09 -4.05 -9.83
N ILE A 39 -1.33 -3.14 -9.23
CA ILE A 39 -0.47 -2.18 -9.94
C ILE A 39 0.94 -2.77 -10.00
N ILE A 40 1.40 -3.09 -11.20
CA ILE A 40 2.72 -3.69 -11.44
C ILE A 40 3.62 -2.74 -12.26
N GLY A 41 4.92 -3.01 -12.22
CA GLY A 41 5.90 -2.23 -13.00
C GLY A 41 7.29 -2.27 -12.38
N PRO A 42 8.32 -1.77 -13.08
CA PRO A 42 9.70 -1.73 -12.58
C PRO A 42 9.84 -0.95 -11.28
N SER A 43 10.89 -1.24 -10.51
CA SER A 43 11.22 -0.44 -9.32
C SER A 43 11.45 1.02 -9.70
N GLY A 44 10.92 1.94 -8.90
CA GLY A 44 11.04 3.38 -9.12
C GLY A 44 10.14 3.97 -10.22
N CYS A 45 9.20 3.21 -10.79
CA CYS A 45 8.30 3.73 -11.83
C CYS A 45 7.12 4.57 -11.31
N GLY A 46 6.97 4.73 -9.97
CA GLY A 46 5.94 5.59 -9.37
C GLY A 46 4.80 4.87 -8.65
N LYS A 47 4.79 3.53 -8.54
CA LYS A 47 3.70 2.74 -7.92
C LYS A 47 3.34 3.18 -6.50
N SER A 48 4.29 3.11 -5.58
CA SER A 48 4.07 3.51 -4.18
C SER A 48 3.79 5.01 -4.04
N THR A 49 4.35 5.83 -4.94
CA THR A 49 4.05 7.28 -5.01
C THR A 49 2.59 7.50 -5.38
N TYR A 50 2.10 6.79 -6.40
CA TYR A 50 0.69 6.87 -6.79
C TYR A 50 -0.22 6.35 -5.67
N LEU A 51 0.10 5.19 -5.07
CA LEU A 51 -0.69 4.62 -3.98
C LEU A 51 -0.84 5.60 -2.80
N LYS A 52 0.25 6.30 -2.42
CA LYS A 52 0.24 7.32 -1.36
C LYS A 52 -0.55 8.59 -1.72
N ALA A 53 -0.74 8.87 -3.00
CA ALA A 53 -1.59 9.98 -3.42
C ALA A 53 -3.07 9.67 -3.21
N LEU A 54 -3.48 8.41 -3.24
CA LEU A 54 -4.88 8.01 -3.10
C LEU A 54 -5.47 8.30 -1.70
N ASP A 55 -4.62 8.33 -0.64
CA ASP A 55 -5.04 8.54 0.75
C ASP A 55 -4.45 9.81 1.41
N ARG A 56 -3.92 10.74 0.61
CA ARG A 56 -3.29 11.97 1.08
C ARG A 56 -2.08 11.78 2.00
N LEU A 57 -1.35 10.66 1.89
CA LEU A 57 -0.11 10.47 2.66
C LEU A 57 1.01 11.44 2.26
N HIS A 58 0.93 12.06 1.09
CA HIS A 58 1.85 13.11 0.67
C HIS A 58 1.66 14.44 1.39
N ASP A 59 0.51 14.71 2.03
CA ASP A 59 0.25 15.95 2.77
C ASP A 59 1.25 16.20 3.92
N ILE A 60 1.87 15.14 4.45
CA ILE A 60 2.90 15.24 5.50
C ILE A 60 4.30 15.54 4.96
N GLN A 61 4.46 15.61 3.64
CA GLN A 61 5.75 15.81 2.98
C GLN A 61 5.78 17.19 2.30
N PRO A 62 6.51 18.19 2.83
CA PRO A 62 6.44 19.58 2.33
C PRO A 62 7.04 19.76 0.93
N ASN A 63 7.76 18.79 0.42
CA ASN A 63 8.42 18.81 -0.88
C ASN A 63 7.72 17.92 -1.92
N VAL A 64 6.46 17.55 -1.70
CA VAL A 64 5.65 16.78 -2.64
C VAL A 64 4.42 17.59 -3.02
N GLU A 65 4.18 17.70 -4.31
CA GLU A 65 3.03 18.36 -4.91
C GLU A 65 2.18 17.30 -5.61
N VAL A 66 0.90 17.22 -5.23
CA VAL A 66 -0.09 16.34 -5.86
C VAL A 66 -1.06 17.22 -6.63
N THR A 67 -1.37 16.88 -7.88
CA THR A 67 -2.35 17.57 -8.73
C THR A 67 -3.27 16.55 -9.38
N GLY A 68 -4.40 17.01 -9.95
CA GLY A 68 -5.47 16.14 -10.41
C GLY A 68 -6.45 15.83 -9.30
N GLU A 69 -7.39 14.93 -9.54
CA GLU A 69 -8.49 14.65 -8.64
C GLU A 69 -8.53 13.17 -8.24
N VAL A 70 -8.86 12.90 -6.99
CA VAL A 70 -9.15 11.56 -6.46
C VAL A 70 -10.55 11.60 -5.85
N TYR A 71 -11.38 10.63 -6.18
CA TYR A 71 -12.74 10.51 -5.66
C TYR A 71 -12.92 9.17 -4.94
N LEU A 72 -13.48 9.22 -3.73
CA LEU A 72 -13.92 8.04 -2.97
C LEU A 72 -15.45 8.04 -2.94
N ARG A 73 -16.08 7.04 -3.57
CA ARG A 73 -17.53 6.96 -3.75
C ARG A 73 -18.15 8.22 -4.35
N GLY A 74 -17.40 8.87 -5.29
CA GLY A 74 -17.81 10.12 -5.94
C GLY A 74 -17.60 11.38 -5.11
N GLU A 75 -17.05 11.28 -3.89
CA GLU A 75 -16.69 12.42 -3.06
C GLU A 75 -15.19 12.78 -3.23
N PRO A 76 -14.82 14.05 -3.37
CA PRO A 76 -13.43 14.44 -3.57
C PRO A 76 -12.58 14.16 -2.34
N VAL A 77 -11.37 13.62 -2.57
CA VAL A 77 -10.40 13.29 -1.51
C VAL A 77 -9.56 14.50 -1.12
N TYR A 78 -9.25 15.41 -2.06
CA TYR A 78 -8.37 16.54 -1.83
C TYR A 78 -9.10 17.88 -1.61
N ASP A 79 -10.06 18.23 -2.42
CA ASP A 79 -10.82 19.48 -2.29
C ASP A 79 -12.05 19.26 -1.39
N THR A 80 -11.78 19.05 -0.09
CA THR A 80 -12.80 18.73 0.90
C THR A 80 -12.47 19.32 2.27
N ASP A 81 -13.51 19.64 3.05
CA ASP A 81 -13.40 20.03 4.46
C ASP A 81 -13.18 18.80 5.39
N GLU A 82 -13.24 17.57 4.87
CA GLU A 82 -13.02 16.36 5.65
C GLU A 82 -11.57 16.29 6.14
N PRO A 83 -11.35 16.14 7.47
CA PRO A 83 -10.01 16.00 8.02
C PRO A 83 -9.30 14.76 7.47
N ALA A 84 -8.01 14.87 7.11
CA ALA A 84 -7.23 13.75 6.57
C ALA A 84 -7.26 12.46 7.44
N PRO A 85 -7.33 12.49 8.79
CA PRO A 85 -7.51 11.28 9.59
C PRO A 85 -8.83 10.53 9.34
N GLU A 86 -9.95 11.25 9.12
CA GLU A 86 -11.24 10.63 8.82
C GLU A 86 -11.22 10.00 7.42
N LEU A 87 -10.64 10.69 6.43
CA LEU A 87 -10.44 10.11 5.11
C LEU A 87 -9.59 8.84 5.17
N ARG A 88 -8.47 8.86 5.92
CA ARG A 88 -7.58 7.70 6.06
C ARG A 88 -8.21 6.54 6.86
N ARG A 89 -9.29 6.77 7.58
CA ARG A 89 -10.12 5.70 8.13
C ARG A 89 -10.84 4.96 7.00
N ARG A 90 -11.36 5.71 5.99
CA ARG A 90 -12.09 5.16 4.86
C ARG A 90 -11.15 4.54 3.80
N ILE A 91 -9.91 5.02 3.70
CA ILE A 91 -8.87 4.46 2.81
C ILE A 91 -7.73 3.93 3.68
N GLY A 92 -7.76 2.62 3.97
CA GLY A 92 -6.72 1.96 4.76
C GLY A 92 -5.42 1.81 3.96
N TYR A 93 -4.27 2.04 4.60
CA TYR A 93 -2.96 1.85 3.97
C TYR A 93 -2.10 0.86 4.75
N VAL A 94 -1.61 -0.17 4.07
CA VAL A 94 -0.68 -1.17 4.60
C VAL A 94 0.67 -0.99 3.91
N PRO A 95 1.71 -0.53 4.64
CA PRO A 95 3.01 -0.26 4.06
C PRO A 95 3.82 -1.52 3.78
N GLN A 96 4.86 -1.37 2.96
CA GLN A 96 5.83 -2.42 2.63
C GLN A 96 6.54 -2.96 3.88
N ASP A 97 6.99 -2.07 4.78
CA ASP A 97 7.62 -2.44 6.03
C ASP A 97 6.57 -2.43 7.16
N PRO A 98 6.09 -3.61 7.58
CA PRO A 98 5.05 -3.66 8.59
C PRO A 98 5.59 -3.22 9.95
N THR A 99 5.01 -2.18 10.52
CA THR A 99 5.40 -1.66 11.83
C THR A 99 4.20 -1.72 12.77
N PRO A 100 4.25 -2.57 13.81
CA PRO A 100 3.22 -2.58 14.83
C PRO A 100 3.34 -1.34 15.71
N LEU A 101 2.23 -0.88 16.27
CA LEU A 101 2.29 0.11 17.34
C LEU A 101 3.04 -0.49 18.55
N PRO A 102 3.75 0.33 19.36
CA PRO A 102 4.46 -0.15 20.55
C PRO A 102 3.47 -0.49 21.69
N LEU A 103 2.51 -1.34 21.38
CA LEU A 103 1.38 -1.78 22.20
C LEU A 103 1.29 -3.30 22.16
N SER A 104 0.33 -3.89 22.90
CA SER A 104 0.02 -5.31 22.82
C SER A 104 -0.60 -5.69 21.46
N ILE A 105 -0.70 -6.99 21.19
CA ILE A 105 -1.38 -7.52 20.00
C ILE A 105 -2.84 -7.03 19.99
N TYR A 106 -3.55 -7.19 21.10
CA TYR A 106 -4.92 -6.71 21.28
C TYR A 106 -5.05 -5.21 20.98
N GLU A 107 -4.21 -4.40 21.61
CA GLU A 107 -4.28 -2.94 21.49
C GLU A 107 -3.95 -2.45 20.07
N ASN A 108 -3.15 -3.16 19.30
CA ASN A 108 -2.91 -2.83 17.89
C ASN A 108 -4.20 -2.85 17.06
N VAL A 109 -5.09 -3.81 17.29
CA VAL A 109 -6.37 -3.93 16.57
C VAL A 109 -7.41 -3.00 17.21
N ALA A 110 -7.50 -2.97 18.55
CA ALA A 110 -8.47 -2.19 19.30
C ALA A 110 -8.27 -0.68 19.17
N TYR A 111 -7.07 -0.22 18.82
CA TYR A 111 -6.69 1.20 18.79
C TYR A 111 -7.61 2.03 17.88
N GLY A 112 -7.78 1.62 16.62
CA GLY A 112 -8.64 2.29 15.66
C GLY A 112 -10.12 2.24 16.08
N LEU A 113 -10.57 1.08 16.54
CA LEU A 113 -11.94 0.89 17.03
C LEU A 113 -12.29 1.87 18.17
N ARG A 114 -11.36 2.10 19.11
CA ARG A 114 -11.56 3.04 20.22
C ARG A 114 -11.54 4.50 19.78
N ILE A 115 -10.56 4.90 18.95
CA ILE A 115 -10.43 6.29 18.50
C ILE A 115 -11.65 6.74 17.71
N HIS A 116 -12.16 5.87 16.84
CA HIS A 116 -13.32 6.19 15.99
C HIS A 116 -14.66 5.80 16.61
N GLY A 117 -14.67 5.29 17.88
CA GLY A 117 -15.91 4.92 18.57
C GLY A 117 -16.68 3.79 17.88
N LEU A 118 -15.98 2.85 17.24
CA LEU A 118 -16.55 1.74 16.49
C LEU A 118 -16.82 0.52 17.39
N HIS A 119 -17.32 0.75 18.63
CA HIS A 119 -17.69 -0.31 19.57
C HIS A 119 -18.71 0.24 20.57
N ASP A 120 -19.64 -0.59 20.97
CA ASP A 120 -20.72 -0.21 21.90
C ASP A 120 -20.41 -0.56 23.36
N SER A 121 -19.56 -1.58 23.58
CA SER A 121 -19.16 -2.08 24.90
C SER A 121 -17.77 -2.72 24.86
N SER A 122 -17.24 -3.06 26.04
CA SER A 122 -15.98 -3.84 26.09
C SER A 122 -16.12 -5.23 25.47
N GLU A 123 -17.27 -5.88 25.64
CA GLU A 123 -17.55 -7.20 25.04
C GLU A 123 -17.63 -7.09 23.50
N ASP A 124 -18.25 -6.05 22.95
CA ASP A 124 -18.28 -5.80 21.52
C ASP A 124 -16.88 -5.53 20.97
N LEU A 125 -16.07 -4.76 21.70
CA LEU A 125 -14.67 -4.51 21.33
C LEU A 125 -13.86 -5.82 21.27
N ASP A 126 -14.00 -6.71 22.26
CA ASP A 126 -13.30 -7.99 22.30
C ASP A 126 -13.72 -8.87 21.11
N ASN A 127 -15.02 -8.93 20.81
CA ASN A 127 -15.55 -9.69 19.67
C ASN A 127 -15.05 -9.13 18.34
N ARG A 128 -14.93 -7.80 18.18
CA ARG A 128 -14.39 -7.17 16.98
C ARG A 128 -12.91 -7.46 16.81
N VAL A 129 -12.12 -7.38 17.88
CA VAL A 129 -10.69 -7.72 17.85
C VAL A 129 -10.50 -9.18 17.43
N GLU A 130 -11.25 -10.12 18.02
CA GLU A 130 -11.23 -11.52 17.61
C GLU A 130 -11.58 -11.68 16.13
N ARG A 131 -12.69 -11.04 15.68
CA ARG A 131 -13.14 -11.09 14.28
C ARG A 131 -12.04 -10.70 13.31
N TYR A 132 -11.38 -9.54 13.52
CA TYR A 132 -10.37 -9.05 12.59
C TYR A 132 -9.07 -9.87 12.64
N LEU A 133 -8.70 -10.42 13.80
CA LEU A 133 -7.59 -11.37 13.89
C LEU A 133 -7.89 -12.69 13.18
N ARG A 134 -9.16 -13.15 13.19
CA ARG A 134 -9.60 -14.32 12.40
C ARG A 134 -9.63 -14.06 10.91
N GLN A 135 -10.07 -12.88 10.47
CA GLN A 135 -10.10 -12.51 9.05
C GLN A 135 -8.71 -12.52 8.40
N VAL A 136 -7.65 -12.36 9.19
CA VAL A 136 -6.27 -12.41 8.71
C VAL A 136 -5.52 -13.68 9.12
N ASP A 137 -6.23 -14.73 9.53
CA ASP A 137 -5.68 -16.03 9.96
C ASP A 137 -4.58 -15.91 11.04
N LEU A 138 -4.70 -14.92 11.94
CA LEU A 138 -3.74 -14.71 13.03
C LEU A 138 -4.26 -15.17 14.39
N TRP A 139 -5.59 -15.29 14.57
CA TRP A 139 -6.20 -15.55 15.88
C TRP A 139 -5.64 -16.80 16.57
N ASP A 140 -5.60 -17.94 15.89
CA ASP A 140 -5.21 -19.22 16.49
C ASP A 140 -3.74 -19.25 16.92
N GLU A 141 -2.91 -18.33 16.41
CA GLU A 141 -1.51 -18.19 16.78
C GLU A 141 -1.28 -17.27 17.99
N VAL A 142 -2.26 -16.40 18.32
CA VAL A 142 -2.05 -15.32 19.30
C VAL A 142 -3.13 -15.27 20.40
N ALA A 143 -4.20 -16.04 20.31
CA ALA A 143 -5.36 -15.97 21.22
C ALA A 143 -5.00 -16.15 22.71
N ASP A 144 -3.96 -16.91 23.02
CA ASP A 144 -3.46 -17.16 24.38
C ASP A 144 -2.49 -16.08 24.91
N ARG A 145 -2.13 -15.09 24.05
CA ARG A 145 -1.12 -14.06 24.39
C ARG A 145 -1.47 -12.67 23.83
N LEU A 146 -2.73 -12.32 23.77
CA LEU A 146 -3.20 -11.04 23.21
C LEU A 146 -2.62 -9.80 23.93
N ASP A 147 -2.29 -9.93 25.23
CA ASP A 147 -1.65 -8.87 26.04
C ASP A 147 -0.14 -8.79 25.82
N ALA A 148 0.47 -9.72 25.09
CA ALA A 148 1.90 -9.69 24.81
C ALA A 148 2.24 -8.52 23.85
N PRO A 149 3.46 -7.92 23.97
CA PRO A 149 3.92 -6.89 23.05
C PRO A 149 3.93 -7.39 21.59
N ALA A 150 3.33 -6.62 20.68
CA ALA A 150 3.29 -6.96 19.27
C ALA A 150 4.68 -7.05 18.60
N ALA A 151 5.69 -6.37 19.16
CA ALA A 151 7.07 -6.44 18.70
C ALA A 151 7.71 -7.84 18.83
N GLY A 152 7.09 -8.76 19.59
CA GLY A 152 7.54 -10.15 19.72
C GLY A 152 7.02 -11.09 18.64
N LEU A 153 6.23 -10.61 17.70
CA LEU A 153 5.70 -11.39 16.59
C LEU A 153 6.74 -11.57 15.47
N SER A 154 6.60 -12.63 14.66
CA SER A 154 7.38 -12.78 13.41
C SER A 154 6.96 -11.71 12.38
N THR A 155 7.80 -11.48 11.36
CA THR A 155 7.49 -10.48 10.31
C THR A 155 6.16 -10.78 9.63
N GLY A 156 5.86 -12.03 9.28
CA GLY A 156 4.58 -12.43 8.69
C GLY A 156 3.39 -12.23 9.63
N GLN A 157 3.55 -12.51 10.94
CA GLN A 157 2.53 -12.22 11.96
C GLN A 157 2.31 -10.70 12.11
N ILE A 158 3.39 -9.90 12.09
CA ILE A 158 3.28 -8.42 12.13
C ILE A 158 2.54 -7.91 10.90
N GLN A 159 2.82 -8.45 9.72
CA GLN A 159 2.12 -8.08 8.49
C GLN A 159 0.61 -8.34 8.60
N ARG A 160 0.23 -9.55 9.03
CA ARG A 160 -1.19 -9.88 9.25
C ARG A 160 -1.82 -9.04 10.37
N LEU A 161 -1.09 -8.71 11.43
CA LEU A 161 -1.56 -7.78 12.46
C LEU A 161 -1.81 -6.37 11.89
N CYS A 162 -0.93 -5.87 11.01
CA CYS A 162 -1.13 -4.58 10.34
C CYS A 162 -2.35 -4.60 9.40
N LEU A 163 -2.61 -5.72 8.72
CA LEU A 163 -3.84 -5.94 7.95
C LEU A 163 -5.07 -5.89 8.88
N ALA A 164 -5.08 -6.68 9.97
CA ALA A 164 -6.17 -6.69 10.94
C ALA A 164 -6.47 -5.28 11.50
N ARG A 165 -5.42 -4.53 11.84
CA ARG A 165 -5.53 -3.14 12.31
C ARG A 165 -6.16 -2.22 11.27
N SER A 166 -5.78 -2.36 10.00
CA SER A 166 -6.33 -1.55 8.91
C SER A 166 -7.79 -1.92 8.60
N LEU A 167 -8.15 -3.21 8.70
CA LEU A 167 -9.53 -3.68 8.50
C LEU A 167 -10.45 -3.29 9.67
N ALA A 168 -9.93 -3.20 10.89
CA ALA A 168 -10.72 -2.91 12.09
C ALA A 168 -11.47 -1.58 12.04
N VAL A 169 -11.02 -0.62 11.23
CA VAL A 169 -11.71 0.65 11.03
C VAL A 169 -12.73 0.62 9.89
N GLU A 170 -13.00 -0.56 9.32
CA GLU A 170 -13.98 -0.82 8.26
C GLU A 170 -13.77 0.13 7.05
N PRO A 171 -12.62 0.07 6.38
CA PRO A 171 -12.31 0.95 5.25
C PRO A 171 -13.13 0.61 4.01
N ASP A 172 -13.44 1.62 3.18
CA ASP A 172 -14.02 1.44 1.83
C ASP A 172 -13.02 0.80 0.86
N VAL A 173 -11.72 1.13 1.03
CA VAL A 173 -10.62 0.65 0.18
C VAL A 173 -9.41 0.32 1.02
N LEU A 174 -8.72 -0.78 0.70
CA LEU A 174 -7.44 -1.16 1.31
C LEU A 174 -6.31 -1.02 0.29
N LEU A 175 -5.36 -0.14 0.58
CA LEU A 175 -4.15 0.07 -0.22
C LEU A 175 -3.00 -0.76 0.36
N CYS A 176 -2.44 -1.67 -0.44
CA CYS A 176 -1.37 -2.59 -0.05
C CYS A 176 -0.08 -2.30 -0.83
N ASP A 177 0.94 -1.74 -0.18
CA ASP A 177 2.21 -1.40 -0.81
C ASP A 177 3.24 -2.51 -0.58
N GLU A 178 3.45 -3.39 -1.58
CA GLU A 178 4.44 -4.49 -1.59
C GLU A 178 4.44 -5.36 -0.30
N VAL A 179 3.27 -5.65 0.24
CA VAL A 179 3.07 -6.23 1.59
C VAL A 179 3.67 -7.64 1.81
N THR A 180 4.18 -8.29 0.77
CA THR A 180 4.83 -9.60 0.86
C THR A 180 6.32 -9.58 0.55
N SER A 181 6.87 -8.42 0.13
CA SER A 181 8.23 -8.33 -0.41
C SER A 181 9.34 -8.64 0.60
N ALA A 182 9.10 -8.41 1.89
CA ALA A 182 10.04 -8.65 2.98
C ALA A 182 9.83 -10.00 3.70
N LEU A 183 8.90 -10.83 3.21
CA LEU A 183 8.52 -12.09 3.85
C LEU A 183 9.26 -13.28 3.25
N ASP A 184 9.46 -14.33 4.07
CA ASP A 184 9.83 -15.64 3.57
C ASP A 184 8.68 -16.24 2.72
N PRO A 185 8.96 -17.24 1.85
CA PRO A 185 7.97 -17.75 0.91
C PRO A 185 6.68 -18.27 1.56
N LEU A 186 6.77 -18.95 2.71
CA LEU A 186 5.61 -19.49 3.40
C LEU A 186 4.76 -18.38 4.03
N SER A 187 5.40 -17.40 4.66
CA SER A 187 4.71 -16.23 5.20
C SER A 187 4.07 -15.38 4.10
N ALA A 188 4.72 -15.27 2.94
CA ALA A 188 4.15 -14.56 1.79
C ALA A 188 2.89 -15.27 1.27
N GLU A 189 2.93 -16.61 1.14
CA GLU A 189 1.77 -17.41 0.72
C GLU A 189 0.56 -17.22 1.66
N ASN A 190 0.78 -17.27 2.97
CA ASN A 190 -0.29 -17.03 3.96
C ASN A 190 -0.90 -15.62 3.83
N VAL A 191 -0.09 -14.59 3.60
CA VAL A 191 -0.60 -13.22 3.38
C VAL A 191 -1.35 -13.11 2.07
N GLU A 192 -0.89 -13.79 1.02
CA GLU A 192 -1.58 -13.84 -0.28
C GLU A 192 -2.95 -14.53 -0.17
N GLU A 193 -3.05 -15.65 0.53
CA GLU A 193 -4.33 -16.33 0.79
C GLU A 193 -5.28 -15.43 1.58
N THR A 194 -4.76 -14.73 2.59
CA THR A 194 -5.53 -13.72 3.33
C THR A 194 -6.07 -12.63 2.41
N LEU A 195 -5.23 -12.03 1.54
CA LEU A 195 -5.66 -11.00 0.60
C LEU A 195 -6.69 -11.50 -0.40
N ALA A 196 -6.55 -12.73 -0.90
CA ALA A 196 -7.53 -13.36 -1.79
C ALA A 196 -8.91 -13.50 -1.12
N GLY A 197 -8.95 -13.95 0.13
CA GLY A 197 -10.19 -14.03 0.90
C GLY A 197 -10.81 -12.66 1.19
N LEU A 198 -9.98 -11.66 1.50
CA LEU A 198 -10.45 -10.29 1.74
C LEU A 198 -11.02 -9.61 0.49
N ALA A 199 -10.56 -9.94 -0.70
CA ALA A 199 -11.03 -9.35 -1.96
C ALA A 199 -12.51 -9.67 -2.27
N GLU A 200 -13.09 -10.68 -1.63
CA GLU A 200 -14.53 -11.00 -1.74
C GLU A 200 -15.41 -9.96 -1.03
N GLU A 201 -14.87 -9.28 0.01
CA GLU A 201 -15.61 -8.32 0.84
C GLU A 201 -15.08 -6.88 0.72
N TYR A 202 -13.81 -6.70 0.35
CA TYR A 202 -13.13 -5.40 0.33
C TYR A 202 -12.60 -5.06 -1.05
N THR A 203 -12.59 -3.78 -1.38
CA THR A 203 -11.86 -3.27 -2.53
C THR A 203 -10.39 -3.13 -2.18
N ILE A 204 -9.51 -3.81 -2.92
CA ILE A 204 -8.07 -3.83 -2.65
C ILE A 204 -7.30 -3.27 -3.84
N VAL A 205 -6.40 -2.31 -3.59
CA VAL A 205 -5.42 -1.85 -4.57
C VAL A 205 -4.04 -2.28 -4.06
N MET A 206 -3.42 -3.23 -4.76
CA MET A 206 -2.15 -3.81 -4.37
C MET A 206 -1.04 -3.39 -5.32
N VAL A 207 0.05 -2.86 -4.78
CA VAL A 207 1.30 -2.67 -5.53
C VAL A 207 2.18 -3.89 -5.35
N THR A 208 2.71 -4.42 -6.45
CA THR A 208 3.68 -5.52 -6.41
C THR A 208 4.66 -5.45 -7.59
N HIS A 209 5.84 -6.01 -7.42
CA HIS A 209 6.79 -6.29 -8.49
C HIS A 209 6.73 -7.75 -8.97
N SER A 210 5.92 -8.61 -8.34
CA SER A 210 5.74 -10.01 -8.68
C SER A 210 4.58 -10.19 -9.68
N MET A 211 4.90 -10.57 -10.90
CA MET A 211 3.89 -10.91 -11.92
C MET A 211 3.08 -12.15 -11.54
N ASP A 212 3.72 -13.12 -10.88
CA ASP A 212 3.04 -14.34 -10.43
C ASP A 212 2.01 -14.04 -9.35
N GLN A 213 2.31 -13.13 -8.42
CA GLN A 213 1.38 -12.66 -7.42
C GLN A 213 0.19 -11.93 -8.07
N ALA A 214 0.45 -10.98 -8.97
CA ALA A 214 -0.61 -10.28 -9.70
C ALA A 214 -1.50 -11.25 -10.48
N ARG A 215 -0.92 -12.26 -11.14
CA ARG A 215 -1.66 -13.27 -11.90
C ARG A 215 -2.56 -14.16 -11.01
N ARG A 216 -2.12 -14.46 -9.78
CA ARG A 216 -2.89 -15.33 -8.86
C ARG A 216 -3.99 -14.60 -8.14
N LEU A 217 -3.77 -13.35 -7.76
CA LEU A 217 -4.63 -12.63 -6.83
C LEU A 217 -5.55 -11.59 -7.47
N ALA A 218 -5.10 -10.97 -8.58
CA ALA A 218 -5.81 -9.82 -9.11
C ALA A 218 -6.99 -10.20 -10.02
N ASP A 219 -8.04 -9.39 -9.96
CA ASP A 219 -9.11 -9.35 -10.97
C ASP A 219 -8.69 -8.47 -12.15
N GLU A 220 -8.00 -7.36 -11.84
CA GLU A 220 -7.52 -6.37 -12.82
C GLU A 220 -6.04 -6.07 -12.58
N VAL A 221 -5.31 -5.81 -13.66
CA VAL A 221 -3.88 -5.48 -13.62
C VAL A 221 -3.62 -4.16 -14.32
N VAL A 222 -2.89 -3.28 -13.66
CA VAL A 222 -2.42 -2.00 -14.20
C VAL A 222 -0.92 -2.03 -14.33
N PHE A 223 -0.39 -1.81 -15.52
CA PHE A 223 1.05 -1.69 -15.76
C PHE A 223 1.48 -0.24 -15.75
N LEU A 224 2.27 0.14 -14.75
CA LEU A 224 2.86 1.46 -14.59
C LEU A 224 4.32 1.47 -15.08
N TYR A 225 4.66 2.45 -15.92
CA TYR A 225 6.02 2.64 -16.43
C TYR A 225 6.38 4.12 -16.52
N LEU A 226 7.46 4.54 -15.88
CA LEU A 226 7.95 5.93 -15.85
C LEU A 226 6.86 6.98 -15.47
N GLY A 227 6.01 6.62 -14.51
CA GLY A 227 4.95 7.49 -14.01
C GLY A 227 3.66 7.49 -14.82
N GLU A 228 3.56 6.70 -15.87
CA GLU A 228 2.41 6.63 -16.77
C GLU A 228 1.78 5.23 -16.76
N VAL A 229 0.45 5.15 -16.90
CA VAL A 229 -0.24 3.88 -17.15
C VAL A 229 -0.02 3.49 -18.61
N VAL A 230 0.60 2.32 -18.80
CA VAL A 230 0.84 1.77 -20.13
C VAL A 230 -0.34 0.93 -20.60
N GLU A 231 -0.89 0.11 -19.69
CA GLU A 231 -2.02 -0.77 -19.97
C GLU A 231 -2.75 -1.09 -18.66
N ALA A 232 -4.08 -1.16 -18.71
CA ALA A 232 -4.94 -1.63 -17.64
C ALA A 232 -5.98 -2.58 -18.25
N ASN A 233 -6.13 -3.78 -17.68
CA ASN A 233 -7.03 -4.78 -18.22
C ASN A 233 -7.38 -5.83 -17.15
N ASP A 234 -8.41 -6.66 -17.40
CA ASP A 234 -8.63 -7.86 -16.60
C ASP A 234 -7.39 -8.77 -16.64
N VAL A 235 -7.17 -9.50 -15.55
CA VAL A 235 -5.93 -10.30 -15.36
C VAL A 235 -5.68 -11.27 -16.51
N ARG A 236 -6.73 -11.90 -17.05
CA ARG A 236 -6.57 -12.86 -18.12
C ARG A 236 -6.12 -12.18 -19.41
N SER A 237 -6.83 -11.15 -19.85
CA SER A 237 -6.49 -10.38 -21.06
C SER A 237 -5.10 -9.77 -20.95
N PHE A 238 -4.75 -9.24 -19.78
CA PHE A 238 -3.44 -8.63 -19.54
C PHE A 238 -2.28 -9.61 -19.75
N PHE A 239 -2.38 -10.84 -19.26
CA PHE A 239 -1.29 -11.82 -19.35
C PHE A 239 -1.32 -12.72 -20.59
N GLU A 240 -2.51 -13.01 -21.15
CA GLU A 240 -2.64 -13.90 -22.31
C GLU A 240 -2.60 -13.15 -23.65
N ASP A 241 -3.14 -11.92 -23.70
CA ASP A 241 -3.21 -11.11 -24.93
C ASP A 241 -2.96 -9.61 -24.65
N PRO A 242 -1.77 -9.25 -24.12
CA PRO A 242 -1.44 -7.86 -23.85
C PRO A 242 -1.48 -7.02 -25.13
N GLN A 243 -2.10 -5.85 -25.06
CA GLN A 243 -2.34 -5.01 -26.24
C GLN A 243 -1.14 -4.11 -26.55
N HIS A 244 -0.41 -3.69 -25.50
CA HIS A 244 0.71 -2.77 -25.65
C HIS A 244 2.05 -3.49 -25.78
N ASP A 245 2.94 -3.06 -26.70
CA ASP A 245 4.23 -3.70 -26.94
C ASP A 245 5.15 -3.70 -25.69
N ARG A 246 5.08 -2.65 -24.86
CA ARG A 246 5.83 -2.60 -23.60
C ARG A 246 5.32 -3.65 -22.61
N THR A 247 4.01 -3.85 -22.54
CA THR A 247 3.39 -4.91 -21.70
C THR A 247 3.84 -6.29 -22.17
N LYS A 248 3.79 -6.55 -23.48
CA LYS A 248 4.26 -7.82 -24.06
C LYS A 248 5.68 -8.15 -23.65
N ARG A 249 6.58 -7.17 -23.73
CA ARG A 249 7.98 -7.33 -23.32
C ARG A 249 8.12 -7.54 -21.81
N PHE A 250 7.36 -6.80 -21.01
CA PHE A 250 7.40 -6.91 -19.56
C PHE A 250 6.90 -8.28 -19.09
N VAL A 251 5.78 -8.78 -19.63
CA VAL A 251 5.18 -10.08 -19.30
C VAL A 251 6.05 -11.27 -19.80
N SER A 252 6.75 -11.11 -20.93
CA SER A 252 7.60 -12.18 -21.49
C SER A 252 8.91 -12.41 -20.72
N GLY A 253 9.26 -11.55 -19.76
CA GLY A 253 10.47 -11.65 -18.93
C GLY A 253 11.78 -11.34 -19.66
N PRO A 254 12.95 -11.37 -18.99
CA PRO A 254 14.26 -10.99 -19.53
C PRO A 254 14.86 -12.08 -20.44
N GLY A 255 14.14 -12.49 -21.48
CA GLY A 255 14.58 -13.47 -22.49
C GLY A 255 14.46 -12.96 -23.93
N THR A 256 13.81 -11.82 -24.15
CA THR A 256 13.76 -11.14 -25.46
C THR A 256 14.87 -10.11 -25.55
N PRO A 257 15.62 -10.06 -26.69
CA PRO A 257 16.76 -9.17 -26.84
C PRO A 257 16.36 -7.72 -26.61
N ASP A 258 17.15 -7.08 -25.78
CA ASP A 258 17.07 -5.70 -25.36
C ASP A 258 17.06 -4.74 -26.56
N THR A 259 15.92 -4.13 -26.84
CA THR A 259 15.81 -2.94 -27.68
C THR A 259 15.13 -1.79 -26.92
N LEU A 260 15.41 -1.70 -25.63
CA LEU A 260 14.98 -0.56 -24.79
C LEU A 260 15.89 0.67 -24.90
N GLU A 261 16.93 0.63 -25.77
CA GLU A 261 17.80 1.77 -26.04
C GLU A 261 17.37 2.49 -27.30
N SER A 262 16.40 3.42 -27.20
CA SER A 262 16.36 4.61 -28.06
C SER A 262 15.40 5.68 -27.54
N ASP A 263 15.37 5.91 -26.23
CA ASP A 263 14.92 7.23 -25.73
C ASP A 263 15.88 7.66 -24.62
N GLY A 264 16.61 8.73 -24.88
CA GLY A 264 17.86 9.13 -24.22
C GLY A 264 17.72 9.67 -22.79
N SER A 265 17.02 8.96 -21.89
CA SER A 265 16.99 9.31 -20.47
C SER A 265 17.59 8.16 -19.64
N LYS A 266 18.80 8.39 -19.14
CA LYS A 266 19.46 7.50 -18.19
C LYS A 266 18.61 7.34 -16.92
N PRO A 267 18.53 6.12 -16.33
CA PRO A 267 17.87 5.93 -15.07
C PRO A 267 18.60 6.72 -13.98
N VAL A 268 17.85 7.57 -13.28
CA VAL A 268 18.33 8.23 -12.05
C VAL A 268 18.18 7.22 -10.92
N THR A 269 19.25 6.50 -10.62
CA THR A 269 19.39 5.77 -9.36
C THR A 269 19.65 6.80 -8.27
N GLY A 270 18.61 7.24 -7.60
CA GLY A 270 18.65 8.07 -6.40
C GLY A 270 18.33 7.20 -5.20
N ASP A 271 19.37 6.67 -4.57
CA ASP A 271 19.30 6.09 -3.23
C ASP A 271 19.01 7.23 -2.24
N ALA A 272 17.80 7.31 -1.76
CA ALA A 272 17.34 8.30 -0.79
C ALA A 272 17.03 7.65 0.57
N SER A 273 17.82 6.64 0.95
CA SER A 273 17.68 6.01 2.27
C SER A 273 19.01 5.90 3.01
N GLU A 274 19.70 7.06 3.21
CA GLU A 274 20.77 7.15 4.23
C GLU A 274 21.06 8.62 4.49
N SER A 275 20.46 9.23 5.50
CA SER A 275 21.07 10.25 6.36
C SER A 275 20.08 10.83 7.38
N VAL A 276 19.71 10.06 8.38
CA VAL A 276 19.33 10.60 9.69
C VAL A 276 19.86 9.66 10.78
N ALA A 277 21.15 9.69 11.00
CA ALA A 277 21.78 9.26 12.25
C ALA A 277 23.22 9.72 12.24
N GLU A 278 23.48 10.93 12.78
CA GLU A 278 24.70 11.31 13.48
C GLU A 278 24.73 12.83 13.67
N ALA A 279 24.11 13.27 14.75
CA ALA A 279 24.46 14.55 15.37
C ALA A 279 24.13 14.47 16.86
N GLY A 280 25.09 14.09 17.67
CA GLY A 280 24.92 14.15 19.11
C GLY A 280 25.87 13.31 19.93
N SER A 281 27.20 13.51 19.81
CA SER A 281 28.11 13.24 20.91
C SER A 281 29.46 13.88 20.65
N ASP A 282 29.62 15.14 21.07
CA ASP A 282 30.91 15.64 21.49
C ASP A 282 30.71 16.93 22.29
N THR A 283 30.72 16.80 23.59
CA THR A 283 31.19 17.79 24.53
C THR A 283 31.23 17.21 25.94
N ALA A 284 32.31 16.63 26.31
CA ALA A 284 32.70 16.60 27.72
C ALA A 284 34.20 16.33 27.75
N ALA A 285 34.89 17.26 28.24
CA ALA A 285 36.04 17.13 29.12
C ALA A 285 37.00 18.30 28.95
N THR A 286 37.00 19.07 29.96
CA THR A 286 38.18 19.67 30.67
C THR A 286 37.57 20.69 31.62
N ASN A 287 37.82 20.69 32.94
CA ASN A 287 39.00 20.98 33.67
C ASN A 287 38.76 20.84 35.17
N SER A 288 39.64 20.14 35.84
CA SER A 288 40.55 20.59 36.91
C SER A 288 40.09 21.73 37.82
N THR A 289 39.85 21.48 39.06
CA THR A 289 40.69 21.65 40.25
C THR A 289 39.95 21.14 41.47
#